data_86f2facd70bbc631776fe218f68d8151
#
_entry.id   86f2facd70bbc631776fe218f68d8151
#
_cell.length_a   1.000
_cell.length_b   1.000
_cell.length_c   1.000
_cell.angle_alpha   90.00
_cell.angle_beta   90.00
_cell.angle_gamma   90.00
#
_symmetry.space_group_name_H-M   'P 1'
#
loop_
_entity.id
_entity.type
_entity.pdbx_description
1 polymer ?
#
loop_
_entity_poly.entity_id
_entity_poly.type
_entity_poly.pdbx_seq_one_letter_code
_entity_poly.pdbx_strand_id
1 'polypeptide(L)'
;MPMDARDIEKLVAKAKDDIIKEVHDRLPRKVGVTAVNHFKQNFRDGGWLDNGLHPWKRTRRQDSNSPDAKYVPLTSRRNHMMRSIQASTSPGQVTIEDPVPYAAIHNDGGDICSYKEKSWQLRSEIPNCQKY
;
A
#
# COMPACT_ATOMS: atom_id res chain seq x y z
N MET A 1 -47.18 -10.96 22.18
CA MET A 1 -47.47 -9.52 22.23
C MET A 1 -47.30 -8.95 20.85
N PRO A 2 -48.32 -8.28 20.31
CA PRO A 2 -48.12 -7.59 19.04
C PRO A 2 -47.12 -6.42 19.25
N MET A 3 -46.11 -6.33 18.40
CA MET A 3 -45.18 -5.19 18.39
C MET A 3 -45.93 -3.90 18.05
N ASP A 4 -45.78 -2.87 18.91
CA ASP A 4 -46.35 -1.56 18.67
C ASP A 4 -45.57 -0.81 17.58
N ALA A 5 -46.22 0.07 16.83
CA ALA A 5 -45.57 0.88 15.78
C ALA A 5 -44.35 1.65 16.28
N ARG A 6 -44.39 2.12 17.53
CA ARG A 6 -43.25 2.76 18.19
C ARG A 6 -42.03 1.85 18.38
N ASP A 7 -42.25 0.55 18.61
CA ASP A 7 -41.16 -0.40 18.78
C ASP A 7 -40.52 -0.72 17.46
N ILE A 8 -41.30 -0.74 16.38
CA ILE A 8 -40.78 -0.90 15.00
C ILE A 8 -39.91 0.32 14.62
N GLU A 9 -40.37 1.54 14.92
CA GLU A 9 -39.58 2.75 14.67
C GLU A 9 -38.23 2.74 15.41
N LYS A 10 -38.23 2.34 16.68
CA LYS A 10 -36.97 2.19 17.47
C LYS A 10 -36.03 1.15 16.89
N LEU A 11 -36.56 0.01 16.41
CA LEU A 11 -35.77 -1.04 15.79
C LEU A 11 -35.15 -0.57 14.48
N VAL A 12 -35.92 0.15 13.65
CA VAL A 12 -35.43 0.70 12.39
C VAL A 12 -34.36 1.77 12.66
N ALA A 13 -34.57 2.67 13.63
CA ALA A 13 -33.59 3.67 14.01
C ALA A 13 -32.28 3.01 14.49
N LYS A 14 -32.37 2.00 15.36
CA LYS A 14 -31.20 1.26 15.84
C LYS A 14 -30.47 0.53 14.72
N ALA A 15 -31.20 -0.14 13.83
CA ALA A 15 -30.60 -0.83 12.70
C ALA A 15 -29.86 0.15 11.76
N LYS A 16 -30.42 1.32 11.53
CA LYS A 16 -29.78 2.40 10.77
C LYS A 16 -28.46 2.84 11.42
N ASP A 17 -28.47 3.09 12.73
CA ASP A 17 -27.28 3.53 13.46
C ASP A 17 -26.20 2.43 13.48
N ASP A 18 -26.58 1.18 13.62
CA ASP A 18 -25.65 0.03 13.59
C ASP A 18 -25.01 -0.14 12.20
N ILE A 19 -25.78 0.03 11.13
CA ILE A 19 -25.28 0.01 9.75
C ILE A 19 -24.31 1.18 9.51
N ILE A 20 -24.66 2.38 9.96
CA ILE A 20 -23.80 3.56 9.81
C ILE A 20 -22.47 3.32 10.51
N LYS A 21 -22.46 2.82 11.75
CA LYS A 21 -21.23 2.48 12.48
C LYS A 21 -20.40 1.42 11.79
N GLU A 22 -21.04 0.37 11.27
CA GLU A 22 -20.30 -0.69 10.54
C GLU A 22 -19.63 -0.12 9.29
N VAL A 23 -20.35 0.67 8.48
CA VAL A 23 -19.84 1.23 7.21
C VAL A 23 -18.80 2.33 7.44
N HIS A 24 -18.99 3.19 8.43
CA HIS A 24 -18.10 4.33 8.66
C HIS A 24 -16.86 3.99 9.49
N ASP A 25 -16.98 3.09 10.46
CA ASP A 25 -15.89 2.85 11.41
C ASP A 25 -15.23 1.49 11.24
N ARG A 26 -16.03 0.41 11.17
CA ARG A 26 -15.50 -0.95 11.22
C ARG A 26 -15.03 -1.45 9.86
N LEU A 27 -15.80 -1.17 8.80
CA LEU A 27 -15.46 -1.60 7.45
C LEU A 27 -14.16 -0.98 6.94
N PRO A 28 -13.91 0.34 7.06
CA PRO A 28 -12.63 0.93 6.64
C PRO A 28 -11.42 0.29 7.34
N ARG A 29 -11.51 -0.02 8.62
CA ARG A 29 -10.42 -0.69 9.35
C ARG A 29 -10.14 -2.09 8.81
N LYS A 30 -11.18 -2.89 8.57
CA LYS A 30 -11.03 -4.23 7.98
C LYS A 30 -10.41 -4.16 6.60
N VAL A 31 -10.90 -3.25 5.76
CA VAL A 31 -10.37 -3.04 4.41
C VAL A 31 -8.91 -2.61 4.46
N GLY A 32 -8.57 -1.67 5.34
CA GLY A 32 -7.19 -1.20 5.50
C GLY A 32 -6.22 -2.32 5.85
N VAL A 33 -6.54 -3.15 6.83
CA VAL A 33 -5.71 -4.30 7.23
C VAL A 33 -5.57 -5.30 6.08
N THR A 34 -6.68 -5.64 5.42
CA THR A 34 -6.68 -6.60 4.30
C THR A 34 -5.83 -6.10 3.15
N ALA A 35 -5.98 -4.83 2.78
CA ALA A 35 -5.24 -4.24 1.68
C ALA A 35 -3.73 -4.13 1.99
N VAL A 36 -3.35 -3.69 3.20
CA VAL A 36 -1.93 -3.66 3.61
C VAL A 36 -1.31 -5.05 3.56
N ASN A 37 -2.03 -6.08 4.04
CA ASN A 37 -1.54 -7.45 3.98
C ASN A 37 -1.40 -7.95 2.55
N HIS A 38 -2.34 -7.61 1.66
CA HIS A 38 -2.28 -7.94 0.24
C HIS A 38 -1.04 -7.30 -0.43
N PHE A 39 -0.80 -6.01 -0.22
CA PHE A 39 0.40 -5.36 -0.76
C PHE A 39 1.69 -5.97 -0.21
N LYS A 40 1.77 -6.24 1.09
CA LYS A 40 2.93 -6.90 1.68
C LYS A 40 3.15 -8.32 1.13
N GLN A 41 2.07 -9.02 0.79
CA GLN A 41 2.18 -10.33 0.14
C GLN A 41 2.75 -10.22 -1.27
N ASN A 42 2.33 -9.22 -2.07
CA ASN A 42 2.89 -8.95 -3.38
C ASN A 42 4.42 -8.74 -3.33
N PHE A 43 4.92 -8.06 -2.30
CA PHE A 43 6.37 -7.92 -2.09
C PHE A 43 7.05 -9.26 -1.79
N ARG A 44 6.43 -10.13 -1.01
CA ARG A 44 6.99 -11.46 -0.72
C ARG A 44 7.01 -12.36 -1.94
N ASP A 45 5.95 -12.30 -2.74
CA ASP A 45 5.79 -13.10 -3.95
C ASP A 45 6.62 -12.53 -5.13
N GLY A 46 7.12 -11.30 -4.99
CA GLY A 46 7.93 -10.63 -6.01
C GLY A 46 7.15 -10.28 -7.28
N GLY A 47 5.86 -9.96 -7.13
CA GLY A 47 5.00 -9.67 -8.25
C GLY A 47 3.66 -9.07 -7.84
N TRP A 48 2.85 -8.80 -8.82
CA TRP A 48 1.48 -8.32 -8.67
C TRP A 48 0.50 -9.48 -8.81
N LEU A 49 -0.41 -9.62 -7.86
CA LEU A 49 -1.44 -10.66 -7.87
C LEU A 49 -2.77 -10.11 -8.41
N ASP A 50 -3.12 -10.49 -9.63
CA ASP A 50 -4.42 -10.22 -10.25
C ASP A 50 -4.76 -11.36 -11.21
N ASN A 51 -5.77 -12.17 -10.92
CA ASN A 51 -6.09 -13.41 -11.65
C ASN A 51 -4.90 -14.36 -11.93
N GLY A 52 -3.83 -14.21 -11.17
CA GLY A 52 -2.55 -14.91 -11.29
C GLY A 52 -1.40 -14.01 -10.86
N LEU A 53 -0.24 -14.59 -10.64
CA LEU A 53 0.96 -13.83 -10.28
C LEU A 53 1.61 -13.27 -11.55
N HIS A 54 1.74 -11.95 -11.61
CA HIS A 54 2.52 -11.22 -12.61
C HIS A 54 3.86 -10.84 -11.99
N PRO A 55 4.95 -11.59 -12.23
CA PRO A 55 6.23 -11.36 -11.59
C PRO A 55 6.85 -10.02 -12.03
N TRP A 56 7.45 -9.29 -11.10
CA TRP A 56 8.23 -8.11 -11.41
C TRP A 56 9.50 -8.47 -12.19
N LYS A 57 9.94 -7.55 -13.03
CA LYS A 57 11.15 -7.71 -13.82
C LYS A 57 12.35 -7.97 -12.90
N ARG A 58 13.16 -8.98 -13.23
CA ARG A 58 14.40 -9.27 -12.51
C ARG A 58 15.34 -8.05 -12.49
N THR A 59 16.00 -7.87 -11.37
CA THR A 59 16.97 -6.79 -11.18
C THR A 59 18.39 -7.27 -11.48
N ARG A 60 19.29 -6.36 -11.88
CA ARG A 60 20.72 -6.67 -12.06
C ARG A 60 21.35 -7.33 -10.83
N ARG A 61 20.86 -7.01 -9.63
CA ARG A 61 21.30 -7.64 -8.38
C ARG A 61 21.04 -9.14 -8.36
N GLN A 62 19.91 -9.60 -8.87
CA GLN A 62 19.56 -11.02 -8.91
C GLN A 62 20.38 -11.81 -9.94
N ASP A 63 20.95 -11.11 -10.92
CA ASP A 63 21.81 -11.71 -11.95
C ASP A 63 23.30 -11.62 -11.57
N SER A 64 23.63 -11.06 -10.41
CA SER A 64 24.98 -10.96 -9.89
C SER A 64 25.29 -12.06 -8.86
N ASN A 65 26.56 -12.30 -8.60
CA ASN A 65 27.02 -13.20 -7.53
C ASN A 65 26.97 -12.53 -6.13
N SER A 66 26.16 -11.49 -5.96
CA SER A 66 26.00 -10.79 -4.69
C SER A 66 25.25 -11.66 -3.67
N PRO A 67 25.59 -11.60 -2.38
CA PRO A 67 24.81 -12.21 -1.30
C PRO A 67 23.32 -11.76 -1.29
N ASP A 68 23.04 -10.60 -1.86
CA ASP A 68 21.70 -10.03 -1.95
C ASP A 68 20.93 -10.48 -3.19
N ALA A 69 21.51 -11.31 -4.07
CA ALA A 69 20.85 -11.85 -5.26
C ALA A 69 19.60 -12.69 -4.94
N LYS A 70 19.54 -13.25 -3.74
CA LYS A 70 18.41 -14.05 -3.24
C LYS A 70 17.11 -13.27 -3.01
N TYR A 71 17.19 -11.95 -2.90
CA TYR A 71 15.99 -11.14 -2.64
C TYR A 71 15.23 -10.86 -3.94
N VAL A 72 13.92 -11.01 -3.90
CA VAL A 72 13.04 -10.63 -5.02
C VAL A 72 13.08 -9.12 -5.28
N PRO A 73 12.64 -8.64 -6.46
CA PRO A 73 12.61 -7.21 -6.74
C PRO A 73 11.91 -6.42 -5.64
N LEU A 74 12.34 -5.18 -5.41
CA LEU A 74 11.81 -4.26 -4.40
C LEU A 74 11.96 -4.72 -2.94
N THR A 75 12.58 -5.89 -2.71
CA THR A 75 12.87 -6.37 -1.35
C THR A 75 14.36 -6.34 -1.06
N SER A 76 14.71 -6.37 0.21
CA SER A 76 16.07 -6.38 0.70
C SER A 76 16.13 -7.00 2.10
N ARG A 77 17.32 -7.14 2.66
CA ARG A 77 17.47 -7.59 4.04
C ARG A 77 16.65 -6.77 5.04
N ARG A 78 16.50 -5.46 4.80
CA ARG A 78 15.75 -4.54 5.67
C ARG A 78 14.25 -4.49 5.32
N ASN A 79 13.87 -4.81 4.10
CA ASN A 79 12.50 -4.73 3.60
C ASN A 79 11.81 -3.39 3.92
N HIS A 80 12.56 -2.29 3.78
CA HIS A 80 12.14 -0.97 4.24
C HIS A 80 10.82 -0.55 3.61
N MET A 81 10.70 -0.61 2.28
CA MET A 81 9.50 -0.26 1.54
C MET A 81 8.30 -1.14 1.94
N MET A 82 8.46 -2.48 1.97
CA MET A 82 7.37 -3.38 2.38
C MET A 82 6.91 -3.12 3.82
N ARG A 83 7.81 -2.73 4.72
CA ARG A 83 7.50 -2.50 6.14
C ARG A 83 6.84 -1.16 6.40
N SER A 84 7.08 -0.16 5.55
CA SER A 84 6.55 1.19 5.70
C SER A 84 5.12 1.34 5.22
N ILE A 85 4.59 0.39 4.42
CA ILE A 85 3.20 0.42 3.99
C ILE A 85 2.26 0.44 5.19
N GLN A 86 1.42 1.45 5.25
CA GLN A 86 0.48 1.68 6.33
C GLN A 86 -0.90 2.09 5.79
N ALA A 87 -1.93 1.88 6.60
CA ALA A 87 -3.28 2.34 6.32
C ALA A 87 -3.73 3.32 7.38
N SER A 88 -4.28 4.44 6.95
CA SER A 88 -5.01 5.38 7.79
C SER A 88 -6.50 5.32 7.47
N THR A 89 -7.34 5.43 8.49
CA THR A 89 -8.79 5.29 8.33
C THR A 89 -9.51 6.53 8.82
N SER A 90 -10.48 6.96 8.02
CA SER A 90 -11.45 8.02 8.35
C SER A 90 -12.86 7.46 8.18
N PRO A 91 -13.90 8.12 8.65
CA PRO A 91 -15.28 7.67 8.48
C PRO A 91 -15.60 7.39 7.00
N GLY A 92 -15.89 6.13 6.67
CA GLY A 92 -16.21 5.70 5.30
C GLY A 92 -15.03 5.70 4.31
N GLN A 93 -13.80 5.94 4.77
CA GLN A 93 -12.61 6.04 3.90
C GLN A 93 -11.42 5.31 4.49
N VAL A 94 -10.61 4.71 3.63
CA VAL A 94 -9.29 4.19 3.95
C VAL A 94 -8.27 4.75 2.97
N THR A 95 -7.14 5.22 3.49
CA THR A 95 -5.99 5.66 2.70
C THR A 95 -4.83 4.72 2.98
N ILE A 96 -4.21 4.18 1.92
CA ILE A 96 -3.02 3.35 2.02
C ILE A 96 -1.87 4.12 1.43
N GLU A 97 -0.80 4.23 2.19
CA GLU A 97 0.37 5.02 1.82
C GLU A 97 1.66 4.29 2.13
N ASP A 98 2.69 4.62 1.39
CA ASP A 98 4.07 4.27 1.67
C ASP A 98 4.88 5.56 1.74
N PRO A 99 5.30 6.00 2.94
CA PRO A 99 5.99 7.28 3.13
C PRO A 99 7.46 7.26 2.67
N VAL A 100 7.92 6.15 2.10
CA VAL A 100 9.29 6.06 1.60
C VAL A 100 9.45 6.94 0.36
N PRO A 101 10.46 7.86 0.31
CA PRO A 101 10.59 8.84 -0.77
C PRO A 101 10.70 8.23 -2.18
N TYR A 102 11.23 7.02 -2.30
CA TYR A 102 11.37 6.33 -3.59
C TYR A 102 10.18 5.42 -3.94
N ALA A 103 9.15 5.33 -3.08
CA ALA A 103 7.98 4.49 -3.34
C ALA A 103 7.20 4.97 -4.57
N ALA A 104 7.01 6.28 -4.70
CA ALA A 104 6.31 6.88 -5.83
C ALA A 104 6.93 6.50 -7.18
N ILE A 105 8.25 6.52 -7.29
CA ILE A 105 8.96 6.16 -8.52
C ILE A 105 8.74 4.68 -8.90
N HIS A 106 8.66 3.80 -7.92
CA HIS A 106 8.40 2.38 -8.19
C HIS A 106 6.94 2.14 -8.59
N ASN A 107 6.02 3.00 -8.17
CA ASN A 107 4.61 2.92 -8.54
C ASN A 107 4.33 3.59 -9.89
N ASP A 108 4.81 4.80 -10.07
CA ASP A 108 4.45 5.66 -11.20
C ASP A 108 5.47 5.57 -12.35
N GLY A 109 6.62 4.99 -12.08
CA GLY A 109 7.77 5.00 -12.98
C GLY A 109 8.48 6.35 -12.96
N GLY A 110 9.58 6.44 -13.68
CA GLY A 110 10.36 7.66 -13.82
C GLY A 110 11.87 7.44 -13.72
N ASP A 111 12.62 8.51 -13.90
CA ASP A 111 14.08 8.52 -13.78
C ASP A 111 14.51 9.06 -12.41
N ILE A 112 15.41 8.36 -11.74
CA ILE A 112 16.03 8.81 -10.50
C ILE A 112 17.38 9.43 -10.81
N CYS A 113 17.61 10.62 -10.29
CA CYS A 113 18.93 11.25 -10.29
C CYS A 113 19.59 11.07 -8.92
N SER A 114 20.84 10.60 -8.92
CA SER A 114 21.67 10.72 -7.73
C SER A 114 22.30 12.10 -7.67
N TYR A 115 21.89 12.91 -6.72
CA TYR A 115 22.57 14.16 -6.42
C TYR A 115 23.67 13.92 -5.36
N LYS A 116 24.75 14.69 -5.41
CA LYS A 116 25.94 14.51 -4.55
C LYS A 116 25.69 14.60 -3.03
N GLU A 117 24.52 15.05 -2.64
CA GLU A 117 24.08 15.10 -1.24
C GLU A 117 23.00 14.05 -1.01
N LYS A 118 23.37 12.84 -0.71
CA LYS A 118 22.61 11.72 -0.10
C LYS A 118 21.06 11.73 -0.15
N SER A 119 20.43 12.60 -0.92
CA SER A 119 18.98 12.68 -1.12
C SER A 119 18.62 12.21 -2.53
N TRP A 120 17.65 11.33 -2.64
CA TRP A 120 17.10 10.85 -3.90
C TRP A 120 15.96 11.79 -4.29
N GLN A 121 16.10 12.49 -5.41
CA GLN A 121 15.07 13.40 -5.93
C GLN A 121 14.62 12.97 -7.32
N LEU A 122 13.36 13.26 -7.65
CA LEU A 122 12.82 13.06 -8.99
C LEU A 122 13.54 13.97 -10.00
N ARG A 123 13.79 13.45 -11.20
CA ARG A 123 14.46 14.20 -12.27
C ARG A 123 13.76 15.51 -12.61
N SER A 124 12.43 15.58 -12.46
CA SER A 124 11.64 16.78 -12.66
C SER A 124 11.96 17.92 -11.69
N GLU A 125 12.58 17.60 -10.54
CA GLU A 125 12.94 18.56 -9.50
C GLU A 125 14.38 19.07 -9.64
N ILE A 126 15.19 18.48 -10.53
CA ILE A 126 16.59 18.82 -10.71
C ILE A 126 16.84 19.34 -12.14
N PRO A 127 17.12 20.65 -12.32
CA PRO A 127 17.25 21.24 -13.65
C PRO A 127 18.41 20.72 -14.51
N ASN A 128 19.40 20.02 -13.94
CA ASN A 128 20.61 19.56 -14.64
C ASN A 128 20.99 18.12 -14.28
N CYS A 129 20.04 17.20 -14.38
CA CYS A 129 20.30 15.78 -14.17
C CYS A 129 21.07 15.18 -15.36
N GLN A 130 22.34 14.84 -15.16
CA GLN A 130 23.13 14.10 -16.15
C GLN A 130 22.86 12.59 -16.01
N LYS A 131 22.60 11.92 -17.13
CA LYS A 131 22.55 10.45 -17.20
C LYS A 131 23.97 9.89 -16.99
N TYR A 132 24.12 9.05 -16.01
CA TYR A 132 25.28 8.17 -15.85
C TYR A 132 24.94 6.78 -16.37
#